data_2ccbf2a51152ac50c1ccd7730616914f
#
_entry.id   2ccbf2a51152ac50c1ccd7730616914f
#
_cell.length_a   1.000
_cell.length_b   1.000
_cell.length_c   1.000
_cell.angle_alpha   90.00
_cell.angle_beta   90.00
_cell.angle_gamma   90.00
#
_symmetry.space_group_name_H-M   'P 1'
#
loop_
_entity.id
_entity.type
_entity.pdbx_description
1 polymer ?
#
loop_
_entity_poly.entity_id
_entity_poly.type
_entity_poly.pdbx_seq_one_letter_code
_entity_poly.pdbx_strand_id
1 'polypeptide(L)'
;MLKLIRGEWQLLLFGFLMTFWSSPGQTFLISLYSGEIRAELQLSDGEFAAVYSLATLVSAIAMVWSGALVDRVDLKKLSIIIVLGLAMGCGMISISSGVISLFVSLFLLRQLGQGLMFIVSSTAMVRYLDADKGKSNALAGMGYAVAEAIMPGMLVASMLWLGWRYSWQVTAVLLLIFMIPAILYLLRGHRQRHRDYLRQLSDDADNPTRQFRRRQWTRAEVIRDKWFYLFAPGLMSQPLMFTGFIFHQVHLVESKGWPLLGWAALFTLYALVSVATKLVSGIAVDRYGAIRMVPLVALPMGIGLVILALGNSLFWGGVFLVLTGITVGFQSTVTAPFWSEMYGNQHLGAIKSLGASAMVFCTALSPILFGWQIDIGTSMETLAMISAIYILLTSAMAFYAWKKRPRTSVA
;
A
#
# COMPACT_ATOMS: atom_id res chain seq x y z
N MET A 1 17.99 -0.46 -18.26
CA MET A 1 16.54 -0.63 -18.31
C MET A 1 16.08 -1.46 -19.52
N LEU A 2 16.32 -1.02 -20.77
CA LEU A 2 15.89 -1.76 -21.97
C LEU A 2 16.46 -3.20 -22.08
N LYS A 3 17.70 -3.43 -21.71
CA LYS A 3 18.30 -4.78 -21.69
C LYS A 3 17.58 -5.69 -20.68
N LEU A 4 17.27 -5.18 -19.49
CA LEU A 4 16.53 -5.92 -18.46
C LEU A 4 15.13 -6.27 -18.95
N ILE A 5 14.40 -5.30 -19.53
CA ILE A 5 13.05 -5.53 -20.05
C ILE A 5 13.08 -6.58 -21.18
N ARG A 6 14.03 -6.51 -22.12
CA ARG A 6 14.11 -7.49 -23.21
C ARG A 6 14.51 -8.90 -22.76
N GLY A 7 15.40 -9.00 -21.75
CA GLY A 7 15.88 -10.30 -21.25
C GLY A 7 14.90 -11.00 -20.31
N GLU A 8 14.21 -10.23 -19.45
CA GLU A 8 13.41 -10.76 -18.34
C GLU A 8 11.94 -10.34 -18.36
N TRP A 9 11.43 -9.97 -19.56
CA TRP A 9 10.08 -9.41 -19.73
C TRP A 9 8.97 -10.30 -19.13
N GLN A 10 9.11 -11.62 -19.20
CA GLN A 10 8.12 -12.56 -18.68
C GLN A 10 7.96 -12.43 -17.17
N LEU A 11 9.07 -12.40 -16.45
CA LEU A 11 9.06 -12.28 -15.00
C LEU A 11 8.65 -10.88 -14.56
N LEU A 12 9.09 -9.83 -15.27
CA LEU A 12 8.68 -8.45 -15.01
C LEU A 12 7.17 -8.26 -15.25
N LEU A 13 6.63 -8.80 -16.34
CA LEU A 13 5.19 -8.76 -16.63
C LEU A 13 4.40 -9.59 -15.61
N PHE A 14 4.90 -10.74 -15.18
CA PHE A 14 4.30 -11.51 -14.09
C PHE A 14 4.19 -10.65 -12.81
N GLY A 15 5.28 -10.01 -12.39
CA GLY A 15 5.28 -9.13 -11.22
C GLY A 15 4.32 -7.95 -11.36
N PHE A 16 4.30 -7.31 -12.52
CA PHE A 16 3.37 -6.22 -12.86
C PHE A 16 1.91 -6.68 -12.76
N LEU A 17 1.55 -7.80 -13.37
CA LEU A 17 0.19 -8.33 -13.33
C LEU A 17 -0.23 -8.74 -11.91
N MET A 18 0.66 -9.31 -11.10
CA MET A 18 0.38 -9.64 -9.71
C MET A 18 0.06 -8.38 -8.90
N THR A 19 0.82 -7.28 -9.07
CA THR A 19 0.53 -6.03 -8.36
C THR A 19 -0.70 -5.31 -8.92
N PHE A 20 -0.94 -5.36 -10.22
CA PHE A 20 -2.15 -4.82 -10.84
C PHE A 20 -3.41 -5.50 -10.32
N TRP A 21 -3.48 -6.84 -10.38
CA TRP A 21 -4.62 -7.61 -9.93
C TRP A 21 -4.70 -7.82 -8.40
N SER A 22 -3.78 -7.23 -7.64
CA SER A 22 -3.92 -7.12 -6.19
C SER A 22 -5.02 -6.14 -5.77
N SER A 23 -5.48 -5.31 -6.70
CA SER A 23 -6.43 -4.20 -6.48
C SER A 23 -7.74 -4.59 -5.81
N PRO A 24 -8.40 -5.74 -6.08
CA PRO A 24 -9.61 -6.15 -5.37
C PRO A 24 -9.43 -6.25 -3.84
N GLY A 25 -8.20 -6.46 -3.37
CA GLY A 25 -7.87 -6.47 -1.94
C GLY A 25 -7.45 -5.12 -1.38
N GLN A 26 -7.38 -4.07 -2.19
CA GLN A 26 -6.90 -2.76 -1.75
C GLN A 26 -8.01 -1.86 -1.21
N THR A 27 -7.65 -1.01 -0.26
CA THR A 27 -8.58 -0.10 0.41
C THR A 27 -9.31 0.80 -0.59
N PHE A 28 -8.58 1.38 -1.55
CA PHE A 28 -9.13 2.34 -2.50
C PHE A 28 -10.25 1.74 -3.37
N LEU A 29 -10.21 0.41 -3.59
CA LEU A 29 -11.18 -0.27 -4.41
C LEU A 29 -12.36 -0.79 -3.58
N ILE A 30 -12.10 -1.45 -2.45
CA ILE A 30 -13.16 -1.97 -1.56
C ILE A 30 -14.08 -0.84 -1.09
N SER A 31 -13.51 0.32 -0.76
CA SER A 31 -14.27 1.46 -0.24
C SER A 31 -15.20 2.14 -1.25
N LEU A 32 -14.99 1.95 -2.56
CA LEU A 32 -15.93 2.45 -3.58
C LEU A 32 -17.30 1.77 -3.52
N TYR A 33 -17.33 0.55 -3.01
CA TYR A 33 -18.58 -0.21 -2.84
C TYR A 33 -19.21 -0.02 -1.45
N SER A 34 -18.61 0.79 -0.58
CA SER A 34 -19.03 0.93 0.82
C SER A 34 -20.47 1.44 0.95
N GLY A 35 -20.88 2.39 0.12
CA GLY A 35 -22.25 2.92 0.12
C GLY A 35 -23.29 1.85 -0.14
N GLU A 36 -23.14 1.10 -1.22
CA GLU A 36 -24.05 0.02 -1.61
C GLU A 36 -24.08 -1.12 -0.59
N ILE A 37 -22.90 -1.54 -0.11
CA ILE A 37 -22.80 -2.62 0.89
C ILE A 37 -23.46 -2.20 2.20
N ARG A 38 -23.21 -0.97 2.67
CA ARG A 38 -23.80 -0.45 3.91
C ARG A 38 -25.32 -0.30 3.80
N ALA A 39 -25.80 0.25 2.68
CA ALA A 39 -27.24 0.41 2.45
C ALA A 39 -27.97 -0.93 2.47
N GLU A 40 -27.42 -1.97 1.82
CA GLU A 40 -28.06 -3.28 1.75
C GLU A 40 -27.96 -4.08 3.04
N LEU A 41 -26.81 -4.00 3.75
CA LEU A 41 -26.61 -4.71 5.02
C LEU A 41 -27.01 -3.89 6.25
N GLN A 42 -27.55 -2.70 6.06
CA GLN A 42 -28.00 -1.76 7.11
C GLN A 42 -26.90 -1.45 8.15
N LEU A 43 -25.68 -1.19 7.65
CA LEU A 43 -24.52 -0.87 8.48
C LEU A 43 -24.23 0.63 8.50
N SER A 44 -23.85 1.15 9.67
CA SER A 44 -23.26 2.49 9.78
C SER A 44 -21.85 2.56 9.17
N ASP A 45 -21.31 3.76 9.01
CA ASP A 45 -19.92 3.97 8.58
C ASP A 45 -18.93 3.32 9.56
N GLY A 46 -19.16 3.47 10.85
CA GLY A 46 -18.34 2.88 11.90
C GLY A 46 -18.44 1.36 11.95
N GLU A 47 -19.63 0.78 11.77
CA GLU A 47 -19.81 -0.68 11.78
C GLU A 47 -19.10 -1.33 10.58
N PHE A 48 -19.28 -0.79 9.37
CA PHE A 48 -18.56 -1.29 8.18
C PHE A 48 -17.05 -1.13 8.34
N ALA A 49 -16.60 0.01 8.86
CA ALA A 49 -15.20 0.26 9.14
C ALA A 49 -14.63 -0.68 10.21
N ALA A 50 -15.40 -1.04 11.25
CA ALA A 50 -15.01 -2.00 12.27
C ALA A 50 -14.78 -3.40 11.67
N VAL A 51 -15.74 -3.88 10.84
CA VAL A 51 -15.63 -5.17 10.15
C VAL A 51 -14.39 -5.19 9.24
N TYR A 52 -14.17 -4.13 8.46
CA TYR A 52 -13.02 -4.00 7.58
C TYR A 52 -11.68 -3.96 8.36
N SER A 53 -11.63 -3.16 9.43
CA SER A 53 -10.45 -3.03 10.27
C SER A 53 -10.08 -4.34 10.95
N LEU A 54 -11.07 -5.06 11.49
CA LEU A 54 -10.87 -6.37 12.09
C LEU A 54 -10.37 -7.40 11.05
N ALA A 55 -10.98 -7.45 9.86
CA ALA A 55 -10.55 -8.31 8.77
C ALA A 55 -9.09 -8.01 8.35
N THR A 56 -8.73 -6.71 8.30
CA THR A 56 -7.37 -6.27 7.98
C THR A 56 -6.36 -6.67 9.06
N LEU A 57 -6.69 -6.53 10.34
CA LEU A 57 -5.81 -6.93 11.44
C LEU A 57 -5.61 -8.44 11.47
N VAL A 58 -6.68 -9.24 11.32
CA VAL A 58 -6.59 -10.70 11.26
C VAL A 58 -5.77 -11.13 10.04
N SER A 59 -5.94 -10.48 8.89
CA SER A 59 -5.10 -10.70 7.71
C SER A 59 -3.62 -10.39 7.99
N ALA A 60 -3.31 -9.28 8.66
CA ALA A 60 -1.94 -8.93 9.01
C ALA A 60 -1.28 -9.96 9.95
N ILE A 61 -2.04 -10.49 10.91
CA ILE A 61 -1.59 -11.57 11.78
C ILE A 61 -1.35 -12.85 10.95
N ALA A 62 -2.31 -13.26 10.13
CA ALA A 62 -2.18 -14.44 9.27
C ALA A 62 -1.01 -14.34 8.28
N MET A 63 -0.63 -13.11 7.88
CA MET A 63 0.48 -12.85 6.96
C MET A 63 1.83 -13.28 7.53
N VAL A 64 2.00 -13.28 8.86
CA VAL A 64 3.24 -13.71 9.52
C VAL A 64 3.59 -15.16 9.14
N TRP A 65 2.58 -16.01 9.03
CA TRP A 65 2.77 -17.43 8.65
C TRP A 65 2.61 -17.66 7.16
N SER A 66 1.59 -17.06 6.54
CA SER A 66 1.32 -17.26 5.12
C SER A 66 2.36 -16.62 4.20
N GLY A 67 2.98 -15.51 4.63
CA GLY A 67 4.09 -14.89 3.92
C GLY A 67 5.29 -15.83 3.73
N ALA A 68 5.57 -16.71 4.70
CA ALA A 68 6.63 -17.71 4.60
C ALA A 68 6.35 -18.81 3.56
N LEU A 69 5.11 -18.96 3.08
CA LEU A 69 4.78 -19.90 2.00
C LEU A 69 5.49 -19.57 0.69
N VAL A 70 5.82 -18.29 0.47
CA VAL A 70 6.56 -17.83 -0.74
C VAL A 70 7.96 -18.46 -0.81
N ASP A 71 8.54 -18.82 0.34
CA ASP A 71 9.85 -19.45 0.41
C ASP A 71 9.80 -20.98 0.30
N ARG A 72 8.65 -21.59 0.61
CA ARG A 72 8.48 -23.04 0.74
C ARG A 72 7.74 -23.67 -0.43
N VAL A 73 6.85 -22.92 -1.08
CA VAL A 73 5.97 -23.42 -2.15
C VAL A 73 6.48 -22.92 -3.50
N ASP A 74 6.37 -23.77 -4.51
CA ASP A 74 6.67 -23.39 -5.90
C ASP A 74 5.90 -22.14 -6.31
N LEU A 75 6.60 -21.14 -6.86
CA LEU A 75 6.05 -19.83 -7.20
C LEU A 75 4.80 -19.93 -8.08
N LYS A 76 4.82 -20.82 -9.08
CA LYS A 76 3.69 -20.99 -10.00
C LYS A 76 2.46 -21.57 -9.29
N LYS A 77 2.64 -22.59 -8.46
CA LYS A 77 1.55 -23.21 -7.69
C LYS A 77 0.97 -22.23 -6.69
N LEU A 78 1.83 -21.53 -5.94
CA LEU A 78 1.40 -20.53 -4.95
C LEU A 78 0.62 -19.39 -5.61
N SER A 79 1.10 -18.87 -6.75
CA SER A 79 0.41 -17.79 -7.47
C SER A 79 -0.98 -18.21 -7.94
N ILE A 80 -1.15 -19.45 -8.43
CA ILE A 80 -2.45 -19.98 -8.83
C ILE A 80 -3.39 -20.10 -7.63
N ILE A 81 -2.92 -20.63 -6.50
CA ILE A 81 -3.72 -20.76 -5.27
C ILE A 81 -4.19 -19.37 -4.78
N ILE A 82 -3.30 -18.39 -4.82
CA ILE A 82 -3.64 -17.00 -4.41
C ILE A 82 -4.70 -16.40 -5.33
N VAL A 83 -4.56 -16.56 -6.64
CA VAL A 83 -5.54 -16.05 -7.63
C VAL A 83 -6.89 -16.74 -7.47
N LEU A 84 -6.93 -18.07 -7.30
CA LEU A 84 -8.17 -18.80 -7.04
C LEU A 84 -8.86 -18.33 -5.74
N GLY A 85 -8.08 -18.18 -4.66
CA GLY A 85 -8.60 -17.69 -3.40
C GLY A 85 -9.07 -16.24 -3.47
N LEU A 86 -8.38 -15.36 -4.21
CA LEU A 86 -8.81 -13.97 -4.41
C LEU A 86 -10.11 -13.91 -5.23
N ALA A 87 -10.21 -14.71 -6.29
CA ALA A 87 -11.46 -14.81 -7.06
C ALA A 87 -12.61 -15.36 -6.20
N MET A 88 -12.34 -16.34 -5.33
CA MET A 88 -13.31 -16.82 -4.33
C MET A 88 -13.73 -15.67 -3.38
N GLY A 89 -12.78 -14.85 -2.88
CA GLY A 89 -13.09 -13.67 -2.07
C GLY A 89 -13.99 -12.67 -2.79
N CYS A 90 -13.71 -12.39 -4.08
CA CYS A 90 -14.57 -11.56 -4.93
C CYS A 90 -15.97 -12.19 -5.14
N GLY A 91 -16.06 -13.50 -5.32
CA GLY A 91 -17.34 -14.21 -5.39
C GLY A 91 -18.11 -14.17 -4.08
N MET A 92 -17.43 -14.39 -2.95
CA MET A 92 -18.06 -14.37 -1.62
C MET A 92 -18.61 -13.00 -1.24
N ILE A 93 -17.89 -11.90 -1.51
CA ILE A 93 -18.41 -10.57 -1.21
C ILE A 93 -19.65 -10.27 -2.04
N SER A 94 -19.74 -10.76 -3.28
CA SER A 94 -20.90 -10.56 -4.15
C SER A 94 -22.18 -11.25 -3.65
N ILE A 95 -22.06 -12.26 -2.80
CA ILE A 95 -23.20 -12.99 -2.20
C ILE A 95 -23.33 -12.76 -0.71
N SER A 96 -22.55 -11.83 -0.15
CA SER A 96 -22.61 -11.53 1.29
C SER A 96 -23.99 -11.01 1.69
N SER A 97 -24.53 -11.56 2.79
CA SER A 97 -25.87 -11.25 3.30
C SER A 97 -25.86 -10.83 4.78
N GLY A 98 -24.69 -10.68 5.39
CA GLY A 98 -24.54 -10.27 6.78
C GLY A 98 -23.10 -10.04 7.17
N VAL A 99 -22.88 -9.59 8.39
CA VAL A 99 -21.57 -9.16 8.92
C VAL A 99 -20.51 -10.26 8.86
N ILE A 100 -20.88 -11.52 9.16
CA ILE A 100 -19.92 -12.64 9.18
C ILE A 100 -19.43 -12.96 7.76
N SER A 101 -20.35 -13.05 6.78
CA SER A 101 -19.97 -13.31 5.38
C SER A 101 -19.17 -12.14 4.79
N LEU A 102 -19.49 -10.91 5.15
CA LEU A 102 -18.73 -9.73 4.79
C LEU A 102 -17.32 -9.77 5.39
N PHE A 103 -17.19 -10.09 6.69
CA PHE A 103 -15.90 -10.22 7.34
C PHE A 103 -14.99 -11.25 6.65
N VAL A 104 -15.51 -12.46 6.38
CA VAL A 104 -14.74 -13.53 5.72
C VAL A 104 -14.31 -13.10 4.32
N SER A 105 -15.19 -12.47 3.56
CA SER A 105 -14.88 -11.96 2.23
C SER A 105 -13.80 -10.89 2.27
N LEU A 106 -13.93 -9.91 3.16
CA LEU A 106 -12.93 -8.85 3.35
C LEU A 106 -11.58 -9.42 3.82
N PHE A 107 -11.60 -10.40 4.73
CA PHE A 107 -10.38 -11.10 5.15
C PHE A 107 -9.68 -11.75 3.96
N LEU A 108 -10.38 -12.51 3.11
CA LEU A 108 -9.80 -13.15 1.93
C LEU A 108 -9.24 -12.12 0.94
N LEU A 109 -9.99 -11.05 0.66
CA LEU A 109 -9.56 -9.98 -0.22
C LEU A 109 -8.27 -9.31 0.30
N ARG A 110 -8.23 -8.97 1.59
CA ARG A 110 -7.05 -8.35 2.22
C ARG A 110 -5.86 -9.29 2.26
N GLN A 111 -6.06 -10.54 2.65
CA GLN A 111 -5.02 -11.55 2.79
C GLN A 111 -4.36 -11.88 1.45
N LEU A 112 -5.18 -12.12 0.43
CA LEU A 112 -4.71 -12.63 -0.85
C LEU A 112 -4.35 -11.48 -1.80
N GLY A 113 -5.20 -10.46 -1.90
CA GLY A 113 -4.98 -9.32 -2.80
C GLY A 113 -3.91 -8.37 -2.27
N GLN A 114 -4.16 -7.66 -1.18
CA GLN A 114 -3.21 -6.69 -0.64
C GLN A 114 -1.93 -7.37 -0.13
N GLY A 115 -2.05 -8.52 0.52
CA GLY A 115 -0.92 -9.18 1.15
C GLY A 115 -0.13 -10.07 0.19
N LEU A 116 -0.62 -11.27 -0.08
CA LEU A 116 0.17 -12.31 -0.72
C LEU A 116 0.53 -12.01 -2.18
N MET A 117 -0.37 -11.40 -2.98
CA MET A 117 -0.03 -11.03 -4.37
C MET A 117 1.15 -10.07 -4.43
N PHE A 118 1.18 -9.11 -3.51
CA PHE A 118 2.26 -8.12 -3.43
C PHE A 118 3.59 -8.76 -2.97
N ILE A 119 3.53 -9.63 -1.94
CA ILE A 119 4.71 -10.35 -1.45
C ILE A 119 5.28 -11.27 -2.53
N VAL A 120 4.44 -12.05 -3.21
CA VAL A 120 4.86 -12.95 -4.29
C VAL A 120 5.53 -12.18 -5.42
N SER A 121 4.95 -11.06 -5.86
CA SER A 121 5.54 -10.19 -6.88
C SER A 121 6.92 -9.68 -6.45
N SER A 122 7.00 -9.03 -5.29
CA SER A 122 8.23 -8.43 -4.79
C SER A 122 9.32 -9.48 -4.54
N THR A 123 8.97 -10.62 -3.94
CA THR A 123 9.92 -11.70 -3.68
C THR A 123 10.45 -12.31 -4.96
N ALA A 124 9.61 -12.50 -5.98
CA ALA A 124 10.05 -13.00 -7.28
C ALA A 124 11.06 -12.06 -7.94
N MET A 125 10.81 -10.72 -7.90
CA MET A 125 11.75 -9.73 -8.43
C MET A 125 13.09 -9.75 -7.72
N VAL A 126 13.08 -9.75 -6.38
CA VAL A 126 14.31 -9.74 -5.57
C VAL A 126 15.09 -11.05 -5.70
N ARG A 127 14.40 -12.18 -5.73
CA ARG A 127 15.01 -13.52 -5.75
C ARG A 127 15.66 -13.86 -7.10
N TYR A 128 14.98 -13.57 -8.20
CA TYR A 128 15.42 -14.04 -9.52
C TYR A 128 16.09 -12.95 -10.38
N LEU A 129 16.07 -11.68 -9.94
CA LEU A 129 16.68 -10.55 -10.63
C LEU A 129 17.58 -9.74 -9.68
N ASP A 130 18.45 -10.44 -8.93
CA ASP A 130 19.24 -9.83 -7.84
C ASP A 130 20.13 -8.68 -8.31
N ALA A 131 20.77 -8.79 -9.47
CA ALA A 131 21.61 -7.74 -10.04
C ALA A 131 20.86 -6.41 -10.31
N ASP A 132 19.57 -6.50 -10.64
CA ASP A 132 18.68 -5.37 -10.95
C ASP A 132 17.44 -5.32 -10.05
N LYS A 133 17.49 -5.91 -8.84
CA LYS A 133 16.35 -6.06 -7.91
C LYS A 133 15.55 -4.79 -7.64
N GLY A 134 16.23 -3.65 -7.51
CA GLY A 134 15.56 -2.36 -7.31
C GLY A 134 14.73 -1.93 -8.51
N LYS A 135 15.32 -2.00 -9.72
CA LYS A 135 14.64 -1.65 -10.97
C LYS A 135 13.50 -2.62 -11.28
N SER A 136 13.72 -3.91 -11.08
CA SER A 136 12.73 -4.95 -11.33
C SER A 136 11.53 -4.81 -10.41
N ASN A 137 11.76 -4.57 -9.11
CA ASN A 137 10.69 -4.35 -8.14
C ASN A 137 9.92 -3.05 -8.42
N ALA A 138 10.60 -2.00 -8.88
CA ALA A 138 9.95 -0.76 -9.29
C ALA A 138 9.05 -0.97 -10.52
N LEU A 139 9.53 -1.70 -11.54
CA LEU A 139 8.74 -2.03 -12.73
C LEU A 139 7.52 -2.90 -12.39
N ALA A 140 7.70 -3.93 -11.56
CA ALA A 140 6.60 -4.75 -11.09
C ALA A 140 5.58 -3.92 -10.28
N GLY A 141 6.04 -3.03 -9.41
CA GLY A 141 5.19 -2.13 -8.63
C GLY A 141 4.40 -1.10 -9.44
N MET A 142 4.80 -0.82 -10.70
CA MET A 142 4.02 0.05 -11.59
C MET A 142 2.64 -0.53 -11.89
N GLY A 143 2.47 -1.88 -11.83
CA GLY A 143 1.16 -2.50 -11.98
C GLY A 143 0.14 -1.97 -10.98
N TYR A 144 0.55 -1.78 -9.72
CA TYR A 144 -0.30 -1.17 -8.71
C TYR A 144 -0.71 0.27 -9.05
N ALA A 145 0.25 1.10 -9.48
CA ALA A 145 -0.04 2.49 -9.84
C ALA A 145 -0.98 2.58 -11.07
N VAL A 146 -0.80 1.68 -12.06
CA VAL A 146 -1.71 1.60 -13.21
C VAL A 146 -3.11 1.15 -12.77
N ALA A 147 -3.20 0.21 -11.84
CA ALA A 147 -4.48 -0.21 -11.28
C ALA A 147 -5.17 0.92 -10.50
N GLU A 148 -4.44 1.67 -9.66
CA GLU A 148 -4.98 2.86 -8.99
C GLU A 148 -5.50 3.91 -9.98
N ALA A 149 -4.85 4.05 -11.14
CA ALA A 149 -5.26 5.01 -12.16
C ALA A 149 -6.54 4.60 -12.92
N ILE A 150 -6.73 3.30 -13.17
CA ILE A 150 -7.74 2.81 -14.12
C ILE A 150 -8.92 2.12 -13.41
N MET A 151 -8.63 1.28 -12.42
CA MET A 151 -9.64 0.42 -11.78
C MET A 151 -10.78 1.19 -11.10
N PRO A 152 -10.56 2.32 -10.39
CA PRO A 152 -11.65 3.04 -9.76
C PRO A 152 -12.72 3.48 -10.74
N GLY A 153 -12.34 4.10 -11.85
CA GLY A 153 -13.28 4.53 -12.90
C GLY A 153 -14.02 3.37 -13.55
N MET A 154 -13.29 2.29 -13.90
CA MET A 154 -13.88 1.10 -14.52
C MET A 154 -14.89 0.42 -13.58
N LEU A 155 -14.58 0.31 -12.30
CA LEU A 155 -15.43 -0.39 -11.34
C LEU A 155 -16.66 0.42 -10.94
N VAL A 156 -16.53 1.74 -10.77
CA VAL A 156 -17.71 2.59 -10.57
C VAL A 156 -18.62 2.55 -11.78
N ALA A 157 -18.08 2.61 -13.01
CA ALA A 157 -18.88 2.44 -14.21
C ALA A 157 -19.56 1.07 -14.26
N SER A 158 -18.84 -0.01 -13.96
CA SER A 158 -19.41 -1.37 -13.89
C SER A 158 -20.49 -1.51 -12.81
N MET A 159 -20.31 -0.88 -11.65
CA MET A 159 -21.26 -0.86 -10.56
C MET A 159 -22.56 -0.13 -10.96
N LEU A 160 -22.45 1.00 -11.67
CA LEU A 160 -23.62 1.73 -12.18
C LEU A 160 -24.42 0.96 -13.24
N TRP A 161 -23.75 0.10 -14.03
CA TRP A 161 -24.42 -0.67 -15.11
C TRP A 161 -24.97 -2.00 -14.65
N LEU A 162 -24.22 -2.72 -13.80
CA LEU A 162 -24.50 -4.10 -13.41
C LEU A 162 -24.99 -4.23 -11.97
N GLY A 163 -24.84 -3.16 -11.17
CA GLY A 163 -24.95 -3.23 -9.72
C GLY A 163 -23.67 -3.77 -9.06
N TRP A 164 -23.53 -3.52 -7.77
CA TRP A 164 -22.30 -3.82 -7.03
C TRP A 164 -22.00 -5.33 -6.94
N ARG A 165 -23.00 -6.18 -6.81
CA ARG A 165 -22.82 -7.64 -6.68
C ARG A 165 -22.28 -8.25 -7.97
N TYR A 166 -22.88 -7.94 -9.11
CA TYR A 166 -22.42 -8.43 -10.41
C TYR A 166 -21.05 -7.84 -10.79
N SER A 167 -20.75 -6.60 -10.42
CA SER A 167 -19.43 -6.01 -10.61
C SER A 167 -18.32 -6.84 -9.94
N TRP A 168 -18.55 -7.34 -8.72
CA TRP A 168 -17.63 -8.24 -8.04
C TRP A 168 -17.51 -9.61 -8.71
N GLN A 169 -18.65 -10.17 -9.22
CA GLN A 169 -18.63 -11.45 -9.97
C GLN A 169 -17.83 -11.31 -11.27
N VAL A 170 -18.04 -10.23 -12.02
CA VAL A 170 -17.26 -9.93 -13.23
C VAL A 170 -15.77 -9.81 -12.89
N THR A 171 -15.42 -9.12 -11.81
CA THR A 171 -14.04 -9.03 -11.34
C THR A 171 -13.44 -10.40 -11.04
N ALA A 172 -14.19 -11.30 -10.38
CA ALA A 172 -13.75 -12.66 -10.10
C ALA A 172 -13.49 -13.46 -11.40
N VAL A 173 -14.40 -13.38 -12.36
CA VAL A 173 -14.29 -14.07 -13.66
C VAL A 173 -13.11 -13.54 -14.46
N LEU A 174 -12.96 -12.22 -14.57
CA LEU A 174 -11.83 -11.59 -15.26
C LEU A 174 -10.49 -11.98 -14.62
N LEU A 175 -10.42 -11.99 -13.30
CA LEU A 175 -9.22 -12.44 -12.57
C LEU A 175 -8.82 -13.86 -12.97
N LEU A 176 -9.77 -14.80 -13.04
CA LEU A 176 -9.51 -16.18 -13.42
C LEU A 176 -9.10 -16.30 -14.90
N ILE A 177 -9.85 -15.67 -15.80
CA ILE A 177 -9.64 -15.76 -17.26
C ILE A 177 -8.28 -15.16 -17.65
N PHE A 178 -7.87 -14.05 -17.03
CA PHE A 178 -6.63 -13.40 -17.41
C PHE A 178 -5.42 -13.90 -16.61
N MET A 179 -5.54 -14.06 -15.28
CA MET A 179 -4.37 -14.37 -14.45
C MET A 179 -3.93 -15.82 -14.54
N ILE A 180 -4.86 -16.80 -14.62
CA ILE A 180 -4.46 -18.20 -14.69
C ILE A 180 -3.65 -18.49 -15.96
N PRO A 181 -4.13 -18.14 -17.19
CA PRO A 181 -3.32 -18.31 -18.41
C PRO A 181 -2.02 -17.51 -18.39
N ALA A 182 -2.06 -16.26 -17.87
CA ALA A 182 -0.85 -15.44 -17.76
C ALA A 182 0.21 -16.10 -16.87
N ILE A 183 -0.15 -16.60 -15.69
CA ILE A 183 0.77 -17.30 -14.79
C ILE A 183 1.33 -18.56 -15.48
N LEU A 184 0.47 -19.34 -16.14
CA LEU A 184 0.87 -20.56 -16.84
C LEU A 184 1.85 -20.27 -17.97
N TYR A 185 1.67 -19.18 -18.70
CA TYR A 185 2.52 -18.76 -19.80
C TYR A 185 3.82 -18.09 -19.32
N LEU A 186 3.73 -17.08 -18.46
CA LEU A 186 4.86 -16.25 -18.04
C LEU A 186 5.85 -17.02 -17.15
N LEU A 187 5.39 -17.99 -16.38
CA LEU A 187 6.23 -18.86 -15.55
C LEU A 187 6.60 -20.18 -16.23
N ARG A 188 6.59 -20.23 -17.57
CA ARG A 188 7.18 -21.35 -18.31
C ARG A 188 8.69 -21.39 -18.05
N GLY A 189 9.23 -22.59 -17.73
CA GLY A 189 10.66 -22.74 -17.45
C GLY A 189 11.11 -22.25 -16.05
N HIS A 190 10.18 -21.77 -15.21
CA HIS A 190 10.50 -21.25 -13.88
C HIS A 190 11.29 -22.25 -13.00
N ARG A 191 11.06 -23.54 -13.12
CA ARG A 191 11.79 -24.58 -12.38
C ARG A 191 13.30 -24.56 -12.66
N GLN A 192 13.72 -24.23 -13.89
CA GLN A 192 15.13 -24.09 -14.22
C GLN A 192 15.69 -22.83 -13.53
N ARG A 193 15.00 -21.68 -13.64
CA ARG A 193 15.39 -20.43 -12.99
C ARG A 193 15.53 -20.59 -11.47
N HIS A 194 14.65 -21.36 -10.84
CA HIS A 194 14.72 -21.64 -9.41
C HIS A 194 15.93 -22.53 -9.04
N ARG A 195 16.27 -23.52 -9.86
CA ARG A 195 17.48 -24.34 -9.67
C ARG A 195 18.75 -23.52 -9.80
N ASP A 196 18.80 -22.63 -10.76
CA ASP A 196 19.96 -21.76 -10.98
C ASP A 196 20.15 -20.79 -9.80
N TYR A 197 19.05 -20.25 -9.25
CA TYR A 197 19.06 -19.44 -8.03
C TYR A 197 19.61 -20.24 -6.82
N LEU A 198 19.16 -21.49 -6.61
CA LEU A 198 19.64 -22.31 -5.49
C LEU A 198 21.14 -22.63 -5.62
N ARG A 199 21.66 -22.81 -6.83
CA ARG A 199 23.09 -22.97 -7.08
C ARG A 199 23.86 -21.70 -6.71
N GLN A 200 23.39 -20.54 -7.13
CA GLN A 200 24.04 -19.26 -6.77
C GLN A 200 24.09 -19.06 -5.26
N LEU A 201 23.03 -19.42 -4.52
CA LEU A 201 23.04 -19.32 -3.06
C LEU A 201 24.08 -20.23 -2.40
N SER A 202 24.35 -21.43 -2.96
CA SER A 202 25.39 -22.32 -2.45
C SER A 202 26.78 -21.75 -2.69
N ASP A 203 27.01 -21.13 -3.84
CA ASP A 203 28.29 -20.53 -4.20
C ASP A 203 28.61 -19.25 -3.39
N ASP A 204 27.57 -18.46 -3.04
CA ASP A 204 27.71 -17.23 -2.25
C ASP A 204 27.91 -17.51 -0.73
N ALA A 205 27.49 -18.67 -0.23
CA ALA A 205 27.67 -19.05 1.18
C ALA A 205 29.15 -19.20 1.58
N ASP A 206 30.03 -19.38 0.61
CA ASP A 206 31.47 -19.57 0.83
C ASP A 206 32.27 -18.25 0.91
N ASN A 207 31.65 -17.06 0.82
CA ASN A 207 32.36 -15.79 0.77
C ASN A 207 31.81 -14.71 1.74
N PRO A 208 32.17 -14.72 3.04
CA PRO A 208 31.71 -13.73 4.00
C PRO A 208 32.63 -12.50 4.12
N THR A 209 32.37 -11.40 3.41
CA THR A 209 33.05 -10.12 3.72
C THR A 209 32.20 -8.88 3.45
N ARG A 210 31.64 -8.29 4.52
CA ARG A 210 31.32 -6.85 4.59
C ARG A 210 31.49 -6.32 6.00
N GLN A 211 32.58 -5.56 6.24
CA GLN A 211 32.73 -4.77 7.48
C GLN A 211 31.88 -3.50 7.39
N PHE A 212 31.04 -3.26 8.44
CA PHE A 212 30.22 -2.07 8.55
C PHE A 212 30.95 -0.97 9.34
N ARG A 213 31.13 0.21 8.76
CA ARG A 213 31.78 1.40 9.37
C ARG A 213 30.89 2.23 10.31
N ARG A 214 29.60 1.94 10.49
CA ARG A 214 28.66 2.71 11.32
C ARG A 214 28.14 1.87 12.46
N ARG A 215 27.72 2.52 13.59
CA ARG A 215 27.01 1.84 14.69
C ARG A 215 25.78 1.12 14.13
N GLN A 216 25.67 -0.15 14.43
CA GLN A 216 24.60 -1.02 14.02
C GLN A 216 23.64 -1.20 15.20
N TRP A 217 22.38 -0.80 15.03
CA TRP A 217 21.37 -0.87 16.06
C TRP A 217 20.59 -2.18 15.97
N THR A 218 20.27 -2.77 17.12
CA THR A 218 19.35 -3.90 17.23
C THR A 218 17.90 -3.39 17.33
N ARG A 219 16.93 -4.25 17.06
CA ARG A 219 15.50 -3.93 17.20
C ARG A 219 15.15 -3.44 18.62
N ALA A 220 15.75 -4.06 19.67
CA ALA A 220 15.50 -3.70 21.05
C ALA A 220 16.03 -2.29 21.40
N GLU A 221 17.17 -1.91 20.84
CA GLU A 221 17.72 -0.56 21.00
C GLU A 221 16.86 0.49 20.31
N VAL A 222 16.35 0.19 19.10
CA VAL A 222 15.45 1.10 18.35
C VAL A 222 14.16 1.39 19.13
N ILE A 223 13.55 0.37 19.74
CA ILE A 223 12.34 0.54 20.58
C ILE A 223 12.61 1.42 21.81
N ARG A 224 13.85 1.48 22.30
CA ARG A 224 14.24 2.34 23.43
C ARG A 224 14.74 3.72 23.00
N ASP A 225 14.88 3.97 21.70
CA ASP A 225 15.37 5.26 21.19
C ASP A 225 14.25 6.29 21.14
N LYS A 226 14.42 7.40 21.90
CA LYS A 226 13.46 8.53 21.86
C LYS A 226 13.29 9.15 20.48
N TRP A 227 14.31 9.12 19.63
CA TRP A 227 14.26 9.68 18.29
C TRP A 227 13.33 8.88 17.37
N PHE A 228 13.22 7.55 17.60
CA PHE A 228 12.23 6.72 16.92
C PHE A 228 10.82 7.28 17.13
N TYR A 229 10.44 7.57 18.38
CA TYR A 229 9.09 8.07 18.72
C TYR A 229 8.83 9.51 18.24
N LEU A 230 9.87 10.28 17.99
CA LEU A 230 9.72 11.64 17.43
C LEU A 230 9.57 11.63 15.90
N PHE A 231 10.16 10.64 15.20
CA PHE A 231 10.02 10.50 13.74
C PHE A 231 8.84 9.63 13.32
N ALA A 232 8.50 8.60 14.09
CA ALA A 232 7.47 7.62 13.75
C ALA A 232 6.10 8.26 13.48
N PRO A 233 5.57 9.20 14.27
CA PRO A 233 4.29 9.86 13.96
C PRO A 233 4.30 10.57 12.60
N GLY A 234 5.40 11.24 12.24
CA GLY A 234 5.55 11.89 10.94
C GLY A 234 5.52 10.89 9.77
N LEU A 235 6.19 9.74 9.91
CA LEU A 235 6.16 8.67 8.92
C LEU A 235 4.81 7.94 8.85
N MET A 236 4.07 7.88 9.97
CA MET A 236 2.76 7.23 10.05
C MET A 236 1.59 8.15 9.65
N SER A 237 1.81 9.46 9.54
CA SER A 237 0.77 10.43 9.19
C SER A 237 0.11 10.12 7.86
N GLN A 238 0.89 9.82 6.82
CA GLN A 238 0.36 9.51 5.50
C GLN A 238 -0.48 8.22 5.51
N PRO A 239 0.00 7.05 5.98
CA PRO A 239 -0.82 5.85 5.95
C PRO A 239 -2.07 5.97 6.84
N LEU A 240 -1.99 6.67 7.96
CA LEU A 240 -3.14 6.89 8.85
C LEU A 240 -4.20 7.76 8.17
N MET A 241 -3.85 8.96 7.73
CA MET A 241 -4.82 9.92 7.18
C MET A 241 -5.31 9.52 5.79
N PHE A 242 -4.41 9.07 4.91
CA PHE A 242 -4.81 8.60 3.58
C PHE A 242 -5.81 7.46 3.65
N THR A 243 -5.56 6.45 4.50
CA THR A 243 -6.47 5.31 4.61
C THR A 243 -7.84 5.74 5.15
N GLY A 244 -7.89 6.66 6.12
CA GLY A 244 -9.16 7.17 6.66
C GLY A 244 -10.01 7.87 5.60
N PHE A 245 -9.44 8.82 4.88
CA PHE A 245 -10.16 9.56 3.83
C PHE A 245 -10.53 8.68 2.64
N ILE A 246 -9.62 7.81 2.19
CA ILE A 246 -9.91 6.92 1.04
C ILE A 246 -10.88 5.80 1.43
N PHE A 247 -10.85 5.33 2.68
CA PHE A 247 -11.85 4.35 3.13
C PHE A 247 -13.26 4.96 3.18
N HIS A 248 -13.40 6.19 3.65
CA HIS A 248 -14.68 6.91 3.72
C HIS A 248 -14.93 7.81 2.49
N GLN A 249 -14.31 7.50 1.33
CA GLN A 249 -14.43 8.33 0.13
C GLN A 249 -15.85 8.44 -0.40
N VAL A 250 -16.68 7.41 -0.26
CA VAL A 250 -18.10 7.46 -0.68
C VAL A 250 -18.86 8.44 0.21
N HIS A 251 -18.71 8.36 1.53
CA HIS A 251 -19.29 9.32 2.46
C HIS A 251 -18.81 10.76 2.19
N LEU A 252 -17.52 10.97 1.91
CA LEU A 252 -16.97 12.26 1.50
C LEU A 252 -17.65 12.81 0.25
N VAL A 253 -17.79 11.97 -0.78
CA VAL A 253 -18.40 12.35 -2.06
C VAL A 253 -19.87 12.69 -1.89
N GLU A 254 -20.61 11.89 -1.12
CA GLU A 254 -22.02 12.12 -0.78
C GLU A 254 -22.23 13.41 0.02
N SER A 255 -21.42 13.66 1.06
CA SER A 255 -21.48 14.86 1.88
C SER A 255 -21.20 16.15 1.09
N LYS A 256 -20.38 16.06 0.04
CA LYS A 256 -20.05 17.19 -0.85
C LYS A 256 -20.97 17.29 -2.07
N GLY A 257 -21.86 16.31 -2.30
CA GLY A 257 -22.72 16.25 -3.48
C GLY A 257 -21.96 16.04 -4.79
N TRP A 258 -20.81 15.38 -4.76
CA TRP A 258 -20.00 15.12 -5.95
C TRP A 258 -20.41 13.84 -6.67
N PRO A 259 -20.27 13.76 -8.00
CA PRO A 259 -20.51 12.51 -8.71
C PRO A 259 -19.37 11.51 -8.41
N LEU A 260 -19.72 10.32 -7.91
CA LEU A 260 -18.74 9.28 -7.57
C LEU A 260 -17.85 8.88 -8.76
N LEU A 261 -18.40 8.83 -9.98
CA LEU A 261 -17.63 8.55 -11.19
C LEU A 261 -16.59 9.64 -11.46
N GLY A 262 -16.96 10.92 -11.25
CA GLY A 262 -16.04 12.05 -11.38
C GLY A 262 -14.90 11.98 -10.36
N TRP A 263 -15.20 11.63 -9.11
CA TRP A 263 -14.20 11.39 -8.08
C TRP A 263 -13.27 10.24 -8.43
N ALA A 264 -13.82 9.09 -8.87
CA ALA A 264 -13.05 7.91 -9.25
C ALA A 264 -12.10 8.20 -10.44
N ALA A 265 -12.50 9.05 -11.39
CA ALA A 265 -11.65 9.46 -12.51
C ALA A 265 -10.42 10.27 -12.07
N LEU A 266 -10.50 11.01 -10.96
CA LEU A 266 -9.37 11.78 -10.42
C LEU A 266 -8.22 10.92 -9.89
N PHE A 267 -8.47 9.63 -9.62
CA PHE A 267 -7.41 8.68 -9.24
C PHE A 267 -6.36 8.50 -10.34
N THR A 268 -6.72 8.69 -11.61
CA THR A 268 -5.75 8.72 -12.72
C THR A 268 -4.72 9.82 -12.51
N LEU A 269 -5.18 11.03 -12.17
CA LEU A 269 -4.30 12.17 -11.92
C LEU A 269 -3.44 11.95 -10.66
N TYR A 270 -4.05 11.46 -9.58
CA TYR A 270 -3.35 11.06 -8.35
C TYR A 270 -2.22 10.05 -8.64
N ALA A 271 -2.50 8.99 -9.38
CA ALA A 271 -1.51 7.95 -9.69
C ALA A 271 -0.35 8.49 -10.54
N LEU A 272 -0.65 9.29 -11.58
CA LEU A 272 0.38 9.94 -12.41
C LEU A 272 1.30 10.84 -11.59
N VAL A 273 0.73 11.67 -10.72
CA VAL A 273 1.49 12.56 -9.84
C VAL A 273 2.32 11.76 -8.84
N SER A 274 1.77 10.69 -8.26
CA SER A 274 2.50 9.81 -7.33
C SER A 274 3.72 9.19 -8.00
N VAL A 275 3.58 8.68 -9.22
CA VAL A 275 4.71 8.10 -9.99
C VAL A 275 5.75 9.16 -10.34
N ALA A 276 5.32 10.33 -10.83
CA ALA A 276 6.24 11.43 -11.15
C ALA A 276 7.02 11.88 -9.90
N THR A 277 6.33 12.02 -8.78
CA THR A 277 6.96 12.41 -7.51
C THR A 277 7.96 11.37 -7.01
N LYS A 278 7.70 10.07 -7.17
CA LYS A 278 8.68 9.01 -6.84
C LYS A 278 10.02 9.21 -7.56
N LEU A 279 9.98 9.59 -8.84
CA LEU A 279 11.20 9.81 -9.63
C LEU A 279 11.97 11.04 -9.14
N VAL A 280 11.27 12.15 -8.91
CA VAL A 280 11.89 13.41 -8.48
C VAL A 280 12.39 13.33 -7.04
N SER A 281 11.60 12.74 -6.14
CA SER A 281 11.97 12.63 -4.73
C SER A 281 13.13 11.68 -4.48
N GLY A 282 13.33 10.66 -5.34
CA GLY A 282 14.53 9.82 -5.30
C GLY A 282 15.80 10.63 -5.41
N ILE A 283 15.87 11.56 -6.37
CA ILE A 283 17.01 12.48 -6.57
C ILE A 283 17.21 13.38 -5.33
N ALA A 284 16.10 13.86 -4.74
CA ALA A 284 16.17 14.70 -3.55
C ALA A 284 16.69 13.93 -2.32
N VAL A 285 16.26 12.67 -2.15
CA VAL A 285 16.74 11.79 -1.07
C VAL A 285 18.23 11.51 -1.22
N ASP A 286 18.70 11.21 -2.43
CA ASP A 286 20.12 10.96 -2.70
C ASP A 286 20.99 12.20 -2.41
N ARG A 287 20.47 13.41 -2.69
CA ARG A 287 21.21 14.67 -2.48
C ARG A 287 21.18 15.18 -1.04
N TYR A 288 20.04 15.09 -0.36
CA TYR A 288 19.80 15.74 0.93
C TYR A 288 19.72 14.78 2.11
N GLY A 289 19.59 13.47 1.84
CA GLY A 289 19.38 12.41 2.82
C GLY A 289 17.93 12.26 3.26
N ALA A 290 17.52 11.02 3.56
CA ALA A 290 16.15 10.68 3.91
C ALA A 290 15.70 11.30 5.24
N ILE A 291 16.56 11.32 6.25
CA ILE A 291 16.21 11.86 7.59
C ILE A 291 15.78 13.33 7.51
N ARG A 292 16.44 14.13 6.66
CA ARG A 292 16.11 15.54 6.47
C ARG A 292 14.76 15.72 5.76
N MET A 293 14.35 14.76 4.97
CA MET A 293 13.12 14.83 4.17
C MET A 293 11.87 14.45 4.96
N VAL A 294 11.99 13.64 6.03
CA VAL A 294 10.82 13.15 6.82
C VAL A 294 9.87 14.28 7.26
N PRO A 295 10.34 15.44 7.78
CA PRO A 295 9.43 16.53 8.19
C PRO A 295 8.56 17.09 7.05
N LEU A 296 8.99 16.93 5.81
CA LEU A 296 8.34 17.51 4.63
C LEU A 296 7.38 16.55 3.94
N VAL A 297 7.50 15.23 4.21
CA VAL A 297 6.80 14.17 3.46
C VAL A 297 5.29 14.36 3.46
N ALA A 298 4.67 14.57 4.63
CA ALA A 298 3.22 14.64 4.77
C ALA A 298 2.63 16.03 4.53
N LEU A 299 3.45 17.09 4.46
CA LEU A 299 2.98 18.48 4.34
C LEU A 299 2.10 18.73 3.11
N PRO A 300 2.40 18.20 1.90
CA PRO A 300 1.50 18.41 0.76
C PRO A 300 0.09 17.88 1.03
N MET A 301 -0.05 16.69 1.62
CA MET A 301 -1.35 16.15 2.00
C MET A 301 -2.03 16.99 3.09
N GLY A 302 -1.26 17.52 4.06
CA GLY A 302 -1.79 18.45 5.07
C GLY A 302 -2.41 19.69 4.45
N ILE A 303 -1.73 20.31 3.47
CA ILE A 303 -2.25 21.44 2.69
C ILE A 303 -3.50 20.99 1.90
N GLY A 304 -3.46 19.81 1.27
CA GLY A 304 -4.58 19.26 0.54
C GLY A 304 -5.82 19.05 1.41
N LEU A 305 -5.65 18.62 2.67
CA LEU A 305 -6.75 18.46 3.63
C LEU A 305 -7.39 19.80 4.02
N VAL A 306 -6.60 20.86 4.20
CA VAL A 306 -7.15 22.21 4.42
C VAL A 306 -7.96 22.65 3.20
N ILE A 307 -7.46 22.44 2.00
CA ILE A 307 -8.15 22.76 0.75
C ILE A 307 -9.45 21.93 0.62
N LEU A 308 -9.42 20.64 0.97
CA LEU A 308 -10.59 19.76 0.97
C LEU A 308 -11.66 20.22 1.95
N ALA A 309 -11.25 20.71 3.14
CA ALA A 309 -12.17 21.22 4.15
C ALA A 309 -12.88 22.50 3.68
N LEU A 310 -12.17 23.40 3.03
CA LEU A 310 -12.68 24.71 2.61
C LEU A 310 -13.38 24.70 1.26
N GLY A 311 -13.03 23.71 0.39
CA GLY A 311 -13.52 23.64 -0.98
C GLY A 311 -14.77 22.81 -1.12
N ASN A 312 -15.75 23.29 -1.93
CA ASN A 312 -17.03 22.60 -2.14
C ASN A 312 -17.16 21.94 -3.52
N SER A 313 -16.34 22.32 -4.50
CA SER A 313 -16.40 21.70 -5.82
C SER A 313 -15.47 20.51 -5.97
N LEU A 314 -15.78 19.60 -6.89
CA LEU A 314 -14.96 18.43 -7.24
C LEU A 314 -13.52 18.82 -7.64
N PHE A 315 -13.33 20.03 -8.20
CA PHE A 315 -11.99 20.56 -8.52
C PHE A 315 -11.06 20.54 -7.30
N TRP A 316 -11.56 20.96 -6.11
CA TRP A 316 -10.78 20.97 -4.87
C TRP A 316 -10.49 19.57 -4.36
N GLY A 317 -11.41 18.62 -4.61
CA GLY A 317 -11.14 17.20 -4.42
C GLY A 317 -9.99 16.70 -5.29
N GLY A 318 -9.91 17.17 -6.54
CA GLY A 318 -8.78 16.90 -7.44
C GLY A 318 -7.46 17.46 -6.92
N VAL A 319 -7.45 18.71 -6.42
CA VAL A 319 -6.28 19.33 -5.80
C VAL A 319 -5.81 18.52 -4.57
N PHE A 320 -6.74 18.09 -3.71
CA PHE A 320 -6.42 17.22 -2.57
C PHE A 320 -5.76 15.92 -3.03
N LEU A 321 -6.29 15.24 -4.05
CA LEU A 321 -5.71 14.01 -4.57
C LEU A 321 -4.34 14.22 -5.20
N VAL A 322 -4.11 15.32 -5.92
CA VAL A 322 -2.79 15.70 -6.45
C VAL A 322 -1.77 15.86 -5.33
N LEU A 323 -2.09 16.63 -4.29
CA LEU A 323 -1.21 16.88 -3.15
C LEU A 323 -0.96 15.59 -2.34
N THR A 324 -1.98 14.73 -2.25
CA THR A 324 -1.86 13.40 -1.66
C THR A 324 -0.96 12.50 -2.51
N GLY A 325 -1.06 12.55 -3.85
CA GLY A 325 -0.16 11.85 -4.77
C GLY A 325 1.30 12.25 -4.59
N ILE A 326 1.56 13.56 -4.38
CA ILE A 326 2.90 14.07 -4.03
C ILE A 326 3.38 13.43 -2.73
N THR A 327 2.56 13.41 -1.69
CA THR A 327 2.89 12.81 -0.39
C THR A 327 3.21 11.32 -0.52
N VAL A 328 2.37 10.54 -1.21
CA VAL A 328 2.55 9.09 -1.38
C VAL A 328 3.82 8.77 -2.20
N GLY A 329 4.05 9.52 -3.27
CA GLY A 329 5.27 9.40 -4.06
C GLY A 329 6.52 9.66 -3.22
N PHE A 330 6.51 10.72 -2.43
CA PHE A 330 7.60 11.11 -1.55
C PHE A 330 7.83 10.10 -0.41
N GLN A 331 6.77 9.68 0.28
CA GLN A 331 6.81 8.67 1.34
C GLN A 331 7.48 7.37 0.87
N SER A 332 7.15 6.91 -0.32
CA SER A 332 7.67 5.65 -0.87
C SER A 332 9.17 5.65 -1.09
N THR A 333 9.79 6.80 -1.32
CA THR A 333 11.22 6.95 -1.55
C THR A 333 12.01 7.27 -0.27
N VAL A 334 11.38 7.95 0.70
CA VAL A 334 12.03 8.37 1.95
C VAL A 334 12.09 7.24 2.97
N THR A 335 11.03 6.42 3.09
CA THR A 335 10.87 5.48 4.21
C THR A 335 11.98 4.43 4.29
N ALA A 336 12.36 3.82 3.18
CA ALA A 336 13.37 2.75 3.21
C ALA A 336 14.79 3.26 3.50
N PRO A 337 15.29 4.34 2.86
CA PRO A 337 16.57 4.94 3.21
C PRO A 337 16.61 5.53 4.62
N PHE A 338 15.49 6.08 5.12
CA PHE A 338 15.40 6.60 6.49
C PHE A 338 15.87 5.58 7.53
N TRP A 339 15.36 4.35 7.48
CA TRP A 339 15.74 3.30 8.43
C TRP A 339 17.24 2.95 8.35
N SER A 340 17.77 2.90 7.13
CA SER A 340 19.20 2.63 6.90
C SER A 340 20.10 3.77 7.39
N GLU A 341 19.74 5.03 7.11
CA GLU A 341 20.50 6.20 7.56
C GLU A 341 20.44 6.38 9.08
N MET A 342 19.29 6.03 9.68
CA MET A 342 19.04 6.22 11.11
C MET A 342 19.73 5.17 11.95
N TYR A 343 19.67 3.89 11.57
CA TYR A 343 19.97 2.77 12.44
C TYR A 343 21.00 1.78 11.86
N GLY A 344 21.50 2.01 10.65
CA GLY A 344 22.46 1.13 9.99
C GLY A 344 21.80 -0.04 9.24
N ASN A 345 22.66 -0.92 8.67
CA ASN A 345 22.20 -1.94 7.71
C ASN A 345 22.24 -3.38 8.24
N GLN A 346 22.94 -3.65 9.35
CA GLN A 346 23.15 -5.02 9.85
C GLN A 346 21.83 -5.72 10.24
N HIS A 347 20.93 -4.99 10.92
CA HIS A 347 19.63 -5.50 11.38
C HIS A 347 18.46 -4.80 10.67
N LEU A 348 18.71 -4.29 9.44
CA LEU A 348 17.76 -3.45 8.71
C LEU A 348 16.40 -4.13 8.48
N GLY A 349 16.40 -5.44 8.20
CA GLY A 349 15.16 -6.20 8.03
C GLY A 349 14.28 -6.19 9.28
N ALA A 350 14.86 -6.45 10.45
CA ALA A 350 14.16 -6.43 11.74
C ALA A 350 13.66 -5.02 12.11
N ILE A 351 14.40 -3.97 11.74
CA ILE A 351 14.03 -2.57 12.01
C ILE A 351 12.93 -2.12 11.04
N LYS A 352 13.06 -2.44 9.75
CA LYS A 352 11.99 -2.16 8.76
C LYS A 352 10.68 -2.85 9.12
N SER A 353 10.73 -4.06 9.69
CA SER A 353 9.52 -4.77 10.12
C SER A 353 8.76 -4.03 11.24
N LEU A 354 9.46 -3.31 12.15
CA LEU A 354 8.81 -2.43 13.12
C LEU A 354 8.01 -1.31 12.45
N GLY A 355 8.64 -0.61 11.49
CA GLY A 355 7.96 0.44 10.72
C GLY A 355 6.78 -0.10 9.91
N ALA A 356 6.94 -1.26 9.28
CA ALA A 356 5.87 -1.92 8.54
C ALA A 356 4.70 -2.34 9.45
N SER A 357 4.98 -2.91 10.63
CA SER A 357 3.95 -3.25 11.60
C SER A 357 3.19 -2.03 12.11
N ALA A 358 3.91 -0.92 12.40
CA ALA A 358 3.28 0.34 12.79
C ALA A 358 2.38 0.89 11.67
N MET A 359 2.83 0.82 10.41
CA MET A 359 2.04 1.23 9.25
C MET A 359 0.76 0.39 9.11
N VAL A 360 0.86 -0.94 9.22
CA VAL A 360 -0.31 -1.83 9.15
C VAL A 360 -1.29 -1.52 10.27
N PHE A 361 -0.80 -1.31 11.49
CA PHE A 361 -1.64 -0.91 12.62
C PHE A 361 -2.36 0.42 12.36
N CYS A 362 -1.66 1.44 11.87
CA CYS A 362 -2.26 2.73 11.50
C CYS A 362 -3.32 2.60 10.41
N THR A 363 -3.05 1.82 9.36
CA THR A 363 -4.00 1.61 8.26
C THR A 363 -5.22 0.79 8.67
N ALA A 364 -5.08 -0.12 9.65
CA ALA A 364 -6.21 -0.88 10.18
C ALA A 364 -7.04 -0.05 11.20
N LEU A 365 -6.38 0.78 12.01
CA LEU A 365 -7.05 1.62 13.01
C LEU A 365 -7.79 2.80 12.38
N SER A 366 -7.27 3.35 11.29
CA SER A 366 -7.76 4.56 10.66
C SER A 366 -9.24 4.50 10.24
N PRO A 367 -9.73 3.46 9.54
CA PRO A 367 -11.13 3.40 9.13
C PRO A 367 -12.09 3.45 10.32
N ILE A 368 -11.79 2.72 11.40
CA ILE A 368 -12.68 2.68 12.57
C ILE A 368 -12.69 4.01 13.33
N LEU A 369 -11.54 4.69 13.44
CA LEU A 369 -11.47 6.01 14.07
C LEU A 369 -12.31 7.04 13.30
N PHE A 370 -12.18 7.05 11.98
CA PHE A 370 -12.95 7.97 11.12
C PHE A 370 -14.44 7.61 11.11
N GLY A 371 -14.78 6.33 10.96
CA GLY A 371 -16.17 5.87 10.95
C GLY A 371 -16.91 6.20 12.24
N TRP A 372 -16.27 6.00 13.39
CA TRP A 372 -16.83 6.38 14.67
C TRP A 372 -17.09 7.89 14.78
N GLN A 373 -16.15 8.72 14.30
CA GLN A 373 -16.35 10.18 14.26
C GLN A 373 -17.51 10.59 13.33
N ILE A 374 -17.65 9.92 12.19
CA ILE A 374 -18.76 10.14 11.27
C ILE A 374 -20.09 9.77 11.94
N ASP A 375 -20.17 8.61 12.61
CA ASP A 375 -21.38 8.13 13.27
C ASP A 375 -21.87 9.06 14.39
N ILE A 376 -20.94 9.75 15.09
CA ILE A 376 -21.31 10.78 16.11
C ILE A 376 -21.57 12.16 15.50
N GLY A 377 -21.60 12.27 14.17
CA GLY A 377 -21.98 13.50 13.46
C GLY A 377 -20.81 14.47 13.16
N THR A 378 -19.55 14.02 13.28
CA THR A 378 -18.42 14.87 12.89
C THR A 378 -18.35 14.98 11.36
N SER A 379 -18.36 16.21 10.83
CA SER A 379 -18.31 16.43 9.38
C SER A 379 -16.95 16.09 8.78
N MET A 380 -16.92 15.76 7.48
CA MET A 380 -15.67 15.48 6.75
C MET A 380 -14.73 16.67 6.71
N GLU A 381 -15.25 17.90 6.71
CA GLU A 381 -14.48 19.14 6.82
C GLU A 381 -13.73 19.22 8.15
N THR A 382 -14.43 18.93 9.24
CA THR A 382 -13.84 18.92 10.59
C THR A 382 -12.75 17.84 10.70
N LEU A 383 -13.01 16.64 10.19
CA LEU A 383 -12.02 15.57 10.13
C LEU A 383 -10.79 15.98 9.30
N ALA A 384 -11.00 16.67 8.18
CA ALA A 384 -9.90 17.16 7.34
C ALA A 384 -9.05 18.21 8.08
N MET A 385 -9.67 19.15 8.79
CA MET A 385 -8.94 20.15 9.59
C MET A 385 -8.16 19.52 10.75
N ILE A 386 -8.77 18.60 11.50
CA ILE A 386 -8.09 17.86 12.58
C ILE A 386 -6.88 17.09 12.03
N SER A 387 -7.07 16.42 10.90
CA SER A 387 -6.01 15.66 10.23
C SER A 387 -4.87 16.56 9.74
N ALA A 388 -5.18 17.75 9.21
CA ALA A 388 -4.18 18.75 8.80
C ALA A 388 -3.37 19.24 9.99
N ILE A 389 -4.02 19.54 11.11
CA ILE A 389 -3.35 19.95 12.36
C ILE A 389 -2.43 18.84 12.87
N TYR A 390 -2.91 17.57 12.87
CA TYR A 390 -2.09 16.42 13.24
C TYR A 390 -0.83 16.31 12.36
N ILE A 391 -0.96 16.47 11.05
CA ILE A 391 0.19 16.44 10.13
C ILE A 391 1.17 17.58 10.44
N LEU A 392 0.70 18.78 10.70
CA LEU A 392 1.57 19.90 11.07
C LEU A 392 2.34 19.63 12.36
N LEU A 393 1.67 19.11 13.39
CA LEU A 393 2.29 18.78 14.68
C LEU A 393 3.35 17.68 14.51
N THR A 394 3.04 16.59 13.80
CA THR A 394 3.97 15.48 13.58
C THR A 394 5.15 15.88 12.68
N SER A 395 4.94 16.76 11.70
CA SER A 395 6.00 17.35 10.89
C SER A 395 6.91 18.26 11.73
N ALA A 396 6.35 19.06 12.64
CA ALA A 396 7.12 19.89 13.58
C ALA A 396 7.94 19.02 14.56
N MET A 397 7.38 17.92 15.07
CA MET A 397 8.10 16.95 15.90
C MET A 397 9.28 16.33 15.13
N ALA A 398 9.05 15.90 13.89
CA ALA A 398 10.11 15.33 13.05
C ALA A 398 11.19 16.37 12.71
N PHE A 399 10.82 17.63 12.50
CA PHE A 399 11.76 18.74 12.27
C PHE A 399 12.61 19.03 13.51
N TYR A 400 11.99 19.06 14.70
CA TYR A 400 12.70 19.17 15.97
C TYR A 400 13.70 18.02 16.14
N ALA A 401 13.26 16.78 15.90
CA ALA A 401 14.10 15.62 15.98
C ALA A 401 15.29 15.69 15.02
N TRP A 402 15.06 16.10 13.77
CA TRP A 402 16.12 16.29 12.79
C TRP A 402 17.18 17.31 13.23
N LYS A 403 16.74 18.45 13.80
CA LYS A 403 17.67 19.51 14.27
C LYS A 403 18.46 19.13 15.52
N LYS A 404 17.83 18.44 16.48
CA LYS A 404 18.39 18.18 17.81
C LYS A 404 19.08 16.83 17.95
N ARG A 405 18.82 15.91 17.02
CA ARG A 405 19.49 14.60 17.04
C ARG A 405 21.00 14.77 16.92
N PRO A 406 21.79 14.10 17.80
CA PRO A 406 23.24 14.07 17.66
C PRO A 406 23.59 13.50 16.29
N ARG A 407 24.33 14.26 15.50
CA ARG A 407 24.95 13.73 14.28
C ARG A 407 25.98 12.72 14.77
N THR A 408 25.70 11.41 14.65
CA THR A 408 26.71 10.40 14.85
C THR A 408 27.81 10.72 13.85
N SER A 409 28.89 11.33 14.36
CA SER A 409 30.11 11.58 13.61
C SER A 409 30.54 10.26 12.99
N VAL A 410 30.80 10.31 11.69
CA VAL A 410 31.59 9.28 11.04
C VAL A 410 32.96 9.36 11.71
N ALA A 411 33.24 8.46 12.68
CA ALA A 411 34.59 8.22 13.14
C ALA A 411 35.29 7.30 12.15
#